data_36ff64e71c5cc96b187caf67fc614b2f
#
_entry.id   36ff64e71c5cc96b187caf67fc614b2f
#
_cell.length_a   1.000
_cell.length_b   1.000
_cell.length_c   1.000
_cell.angle_alpha   90.00
_cell.angle_beta   90.00
_cell.angle_gamma   90.00
#
_symmetry.space_group_name_H-M   'P 1'
#
loop_
_entity.id
_entity.type
_entity.pdbx_description
1 polymer ?
#
loop_
_entity_poly.entity_id
_entity_poly.type
_entity_poly.pdbx_seq_one_letter_code
_entity_poly.pdbx_strand_id
1 'polypeptide(L)'
;EANQAPDIIFTYDDPSVHNFVEQDQLTDLGPLLDRHGQDLKELLGEDILQYGVFNGKQYAIPARRVLVAQSTTLIRKDWLDKLGLPLPETTEQFYETLRAIKEHNPGNSRLGVVPYGLIDPFHTTPLKYSFWDWSRITGEDLYAQSEWLMPGNKEAFRFLNKLYHEGLIDPDFALQMDKDTQQFQKDLINGRLSENILLCP
;
A
#
# COMPACT_ATOMS: atom_id res chain seq x y z
N GLU A 1 -19.90 21.51 -16.43
CA GLU A 1 -18.75 22.06 -17.14
C GLU A 1 -18.55 21.25 -18.40
N ALA A 2 -18.56 21.87 -19.54
CA ALA A 2 -18.13 21.42 -20.88
C ALA A 2 -18.64 20.09 -21.45
N ASN A 3 -19.80 19.53 -21.17
CA ASN A 3 -20.41 18.39 -21.93
C ASN A 3 -19.42 17.35 -22.55
N GLN A 4 -18.32 17.06 -21.86
CA GLN A 4 -17.24 16.16 -22.29
C GLN A 4 -17.00 15.07 -21.24
N ALA A 5 -18.07 14.57 -20.62
CA ALA A 5 -17.93 13.43 -19.71
C ALA A 5 -17.55 12.17 -20.50
N PRO A 6 -16.64 11.34 -20.01
CA PRO A 6 -16.35 10.05 -20.63
C PRO A 6 -17.53 9.10 -20.48
N ASP A 7 -17.66 8.14 -21.41
CA ASP A 7 -18.70 7.11 -21.35
C ASP A 7 -18.49 6.16 -20.15
N ILE A 8 -17.23 5.96 -19.72
CA ILE A 8 -16.86 5.09 -18.60
C ILE A 8 -15.86 5.81 -17.71
N ILE A 9 -16.11 5.77 -16.40
CA ILE A 9 -15.23 6.32 -15.37
C ILE A 9 -14.66 5.15 -14.55
N PHE A 10 -13.34 5.08 -14.40
CA PHE A 10 -12.68 4.20 -13.46
C PHE A 10 -12.16 5.03 -12.28
N THR A 11 -12.55 4.65 -11.07
CA THR A 11 -12.17 5.38 -9.85
C THR A 11 -11.98 4.44 -8.66
N TYR A 12 -11.18 4.88 -7.69
CA TYR A 12 -11.03 4.29 -6.35
C TYR A 12 -11.67 5.16 -5.27
N ASP A 13 -12.39 6.22 -5.67
CA ASP A 13 -12.92 7.23 -4.77
C ASP A 13 -14.45 7.10 -4.64
N ASP A 14 -14.90 6.37 -3.63
CA ASP A 14 -16.31 6.14 -3.33
C ASP A 14 -17.10 7.44 -3.09
N PRO A 15 -16.57 8.48 -2.38
CA PRO A 15 -17.24 9.76 -2.23
C PRO A 15 -17.58 10.43 -3.56
N SER A 16 -16.70 10.35 -4.56
CA SER A 16 -16.99 10.88 -5.90
C SER A 16 -18.13 10.13 -6.59
N VAL A 17 -18.21 8.81 -6.43
CA VAL A 17 -19.32 8.02 -6.97
C VAL A 17 -20.64 8.46 -6.33
N HIS A 18 -20.68 8.63 -5.00
CA HIS A 18 -21.85 9.15 -4.29
C HIS A 18 -22.30 10.52 -4.85
N ASN A 19 -21.37 11.45 -5.03
CA ASN A 19 -21.67 12.77 -5.56
C ASN A 19 -22.26 12.71 -6.97
N PHE A 20 -21.76 11.82 -7.84
CA PHE A 20 -22.29 11.63 -9.18
C PHE A 20 -23.70 11.02 -9.17
N VAL A 21 -23.97 10.10 -8.24
CA VAL A 21 -25.32 9.53 -8.04
C VAL A 21 -26.32 10.59 -7.59
N GLU A 22 -25.95 11.41 -6.59
CA GLU A 22 -26.76 12.50 -6.04
C GLU A 22 -27.12 13.56 -7.11
N GLN A 23 -26.27 13.73 -8.11
CA GLN A 23 -26.43 14.69 -9.19
C GLN A 23 -27.07 14.08 -10.45
N ASP A 24 -27.59 12.84 -10.39
CA ASP A 24 -28.16 12.10 -11.52
C ASP A 24 -27.23 12.01 -12.75
N GLN A 25 -25.90 11.92 -12.50
CA GLN A 25 -24.89 11.90 -13.56
C GLN A 25 -24.51 10.48 -14.00
N LEU A 26 -24.99 9.45 -13.33
CA LEU A 26 -24.71 8.05 -13.63
C LEU A 26 -25.95 7.31 -14.11
N THR A 27 -25.74 6.37 -15.00
CA THR A 27 -26.79 5.48 -15.51
C THR A 27 -27.05 4.33 -14.54
N ASP A 28 -28.32 4.01 -14.28
CA ASP A 28 -28.69 2.77 -13.59
C ASP A 28 -28.34 1.56 -14.47
N LEU A 29 -27.34 0.80 -14.03
CA LEU A 29 -26.83 -0.37 -14.71
C LEU A 29 -27.62 -1.66 -14.43
N GLY A 30 -28.52 -1.66 -13.44
CA GLY A 30 -29.29 -2.84 -13.05
C GLY A 30 -29.99 -3.50 -14.23
N PRO A 31 -30.85 -2.79 -14.98
CA PRO A 31 -31.57 -3.36 -16.14
C PRO A 31 -30.60 -3.84 -17.27
N LEU A 32 -29.43 -3.22 -17.40
CA LEU A 32 -28.43 -3.61 -18.40
C LEU A 32 -27.71 -4.88 -17.96
N LEU A 33 -27.36 -5.00 -16.70
CA LEU A 33 -26.76 -6.21 -16.12
C LEU A 33 -27.73 -7.39 -16.17
N ASP A 34 -29.02 -7.17 -15.97
CA ASP A 34 -30.04 -8.21 -16.10
C ASP A 34 -30.13 -8.76 -17.52
N ARG A 35 -29.96 -7.91 -18.51
CA ARG A 35 -30.12 -8.27 -19.92
C ARG A 35 -28.82 -8.80 -20.55
N HIS A 36 -27.67 -8.24 -20.18
CA HIS A 36 -26.40 -8.45 -20.88
C HIS A 36 -25.25 -8.86 -19.97
N GLY A 37 -25.41 -8.82 -18.64
CA GLY A 37 -24.34 -8.97 -17.68
C GLY A 37 -24.35 -10.27 -16.87
N GLN A 38 -24.93 -11.36 -17.37
CA GLN A 38 -25.05 -12.61 -16.62
C GLN A 38 -23.67 -13.18 -16.23
N ASP A 39 -22.73 -13.23 -17.18
CA ASP A 39 -21.37 -13.72 -16.92
C ASP A 39 -20.67 -12.86 -15.86
N LEU A 40 -20.92 -11.54 -15.87
CA LEU A 40 -20.36 -10.63 -14.89
C LEU A 40 -20.95 -10.83 -13.50
N LYS A 41 -22.25 -11.08 -13.42
CA LYS A 41 -22.94 -11.40 -12.16
C LYS A 41 -22.44 -12.72 -11.58
N GLU A 42 -22.22 -13.74 -12.41
CA GLU A 42 -21.64 -15.02 -11.99
C GLU A 42 -20.19 -14.85 -11.48
N LEU A 43 -19.40 -14.03 -12.18
CA LEU A 43 -18.00 -13.78 -11.83
C LEU A 43 -17.84 -13.03 -10.51
N LEU A 44 -18.64 -11.99 -10.30
CA LEU A 44 -18.51 -11.11 -9.11
C LEU A 44 -19.30 -11.63 -7.92
N GLY A 45 -20.48 -12.19 -8.17
CA GLY A 45 -21.43 -12.56 -7.13
C GLY A 45 -22.16 -11.35 -6.51
N GLU A 46 -23.23 -11.62 -5.81
CA GLU A 46 -24.05 -10.59 -5.16
C GLU A 46 -23.28 -9.84 -4.06
N ASP A 47 -22.42 -10.55 -3.33
CA ASP A 47 -21.61 -10.00 -2.25
C ASP A 47 -20.65 -8.88 -2.72
N ILE A 48 -20.20 -8.93 -3.97
CA ILE A 48 -19.38 -7.88 -4.53
C ILE A 48 -20.21 -6.82 -5.23
N LEU A 49 -21.22 -7.21 -5.99
CA LEU A 49 -22.06 -6.28 -6.72
C LEU A 49 -22.78 -5.29 -5.81
N GLN A 50 -23.14 -5.68 -4.58
CA GLN A 50 -23.78 -4.80 -3.60
C GLN A 50 -23.00 -3.51 -3.31
N TYR A 51 -21.65 -3.54 -3.43
CA TYR A 51 -20.82 -2.34 -3.23
C TYR A 51 -21.00 -1.28 -4.34
N GLY A 52 -21.61 -1.64 -5.45
CA GLY A 52 -21.99 -0.71 -6.52
C GLY A 52 -23.42 -0.22 -6.46
N VAL A 53 -24.19 -0.61 -5.40
CA VAL A 53 -25.58 -0.23 -5.21
C VAL A 53 -25.67 1.04 -4.36
N PHE A 54 -26.29 2.08 -4.90
CA PHE A 54 -26.57 3.33 -4.21
C PHE A 54 -28.08 3.63 -4.37
N ASN A 55 -28.72 4.02 -3.28
CA ASN A 55 -30.16 4.33 -3.27
C ASN A 55 -31.03 3.20 -3.90
N GLY A 56 -30.63 1.94 -3.72
CA GLY A 56 -31.34 0.76 -4.23
C GLY A 56 -31.18 0.48 -5.74
N LYS A 57 -30.26 1.18 -6.42
CA LYS A 57 -29.96 0.98 -7.85
C LYS A 57 -28.49 0.70 -8.06
N GLN A 58 -28.17 -0.07 -9.09
CA GLN A 58 -26.79 -0.40 -9.44
C GLN A 58 -26.16 0.71 -10.31
N TYR A 59 -25.29 1.53 -9.75
CA TYR A 59 -24.61 2.60 -10.48
C TYR A 59 -23.17 2.33 -10.82
N ALA A 60 -22.53 1.40 -10.11
CA ALA A 60 -21.15 1.03 -10.38
C ALA A 60 -20.99 -0.49 -10.44
N ILE A 61 -19.97 -0.93 -11.16
CA ILE A 61 -19.53 -2.32 -11.20
C ILE A 61 -18.22 -2.38 -10.39
N PRO A 62 -18.25 -2.97 -9.18
CA PRO A 62 -17.05 -3.09 -8.36
C PRO A 62 -16.01 -3.99 -9.02
N ALA A 63 -14.74 -3.59 -8.95
CA ALA A 63 -13.64 -4.43 -9.39
C ALA A 63 -13.23 -5.39 -8.28
N ARG A 64 -13.16 -6.69 -8.60
CA ARG A 64 -12.62 -7.69 -7.69
C ARG A 64 -11.10 -7.70 -7.79
N ARG A 65 -10.41 -7.35 -6.72
CA ARG A 65 -8.97 -7.61 -6.62
C ARG A 65 -8.72 -9.05 -6.20
N VAL A 66 -8.01 -9.80 -7.02
CA VAL A 66 -7.54 -11.15 -6.70
C VAL A 66 -6.09 -11.03 -6.20
N LEU A 67 -5.88 -10.27 -5.13
CA LEU A 67 -4.56 -10.12 -4.52
C LEU A 67 -4.54 -10.85 -3.19
N VAL A 68 -3.59 -11.77 -3.06
CA VAL A 68 -3.33 -12.50 -1.79
C VAL A 68 -2.61 -11.58 -0.79
N ALA A 69 -1.84 -10.59 -1.28
CA ALA A 69 -1.16 -9.60 -0.47
C ALA A 69 -1.23 -8.23 -1.15
N GLN A 70 -1.53 -7.20 -0.39
CA GLN A 70 -1.63 -5.82 -0.88
C GLN A 70 -0.28 -5.13 -0.99
N SER A 71 0.65 -5.50 -0.13
CA SER A 71 1.98 -4.91 -0.07
C SER A 71 3.01 -5.94 0.36
N THR A 72 4.23 -5.77 -0.10
CA THR A 72 5.36 -6.62 0.27
C THR A 72 6.62 -5.79 0.45
N THR A 73 7.49 -6.23 1.33
CA THR A 73 8.82 -5.65 1.50
C THR A 73 9.79 -6.40 0.60
N LEU A 74 10.52 -5.69 -0.24
CA LEU A 74 11.59 -6.24 -1.06
C LEU A 74 12.95 -5.90 -0.43
N ILE A 75 13.80 -6.91 -0.31
CA ILE A 75 15.15 -6.74 0.22
C ILE A 75 16.20 -7.13 -0.84
N ARG A 76 17.28 -6.40 -0.88
CA ARG A 76 18.46 -6.68 -1.73
C ARG A 76 19.21 -7.91 -1.23
N LYS A 77 18.84 -9.08 -1.75
CA LYS A 77 19.49 -10.34 -1.39
C LYS A 77 21.00 -10.32 -1.64
N ASP A 78 21.44 -9.69 -2.73
CA ASP A 78 22.86 -9.55 -3.05
C ASP A 78 23.64 -8.78 -1.99
N TRP A 79 22.99 -7.89 -1.25
CA TRP A 79 23.61 -7.18 -0.13
C TRP A 79 23.67 -8.04 1.13
N LEU A 80 22.62 -8.81 1.40
CA LEU A 80 22.65 -9.79 2.50
C LEU A 80 23.77 -10.81 2.28
N ASP A 81 23.89 -11.33 1.06
CA ASP A 81 24.94 -12.30 0.70
C ASP A 81 26.34 -11.70 0.88
N LYS A 82 26.56 -10.45 0.45
CA LYS A 82 27.84 -9.73 0.65
C LYS A 82 28.19 -9.53 2.12
N LEU A 83 27.18 -9.31 2.96
CA LEU A 83 27.35 -9.07 4.39
C LEU A 83 27.34 -10.37 5.22
N GLY A 84 27.04 -11.51 4.58
CA GLY A 84 26.89 -12.80 5.26
C GLY A 84 25.68 -12.84 6.21
N LEU A 85 24.64 -12.05 5.92
CA LEU A 85 23.44 -11.96 6.75
C LEU A 85 22.31 -12.86 6.23
N PRO A 86 21.56 -13.51 7.12
CA PRO A 86 20.35 -14.22 6.74
C PRO A 86 19.22 -13.24 6.37
N LEU A 87 18.16 -13.75 5.76
CA LEU A 87 16.92 -13.00 5.60
C LEU A 87 16.32 -12.69 6.99
N PRO A 88 15.96 -11.44 7.29
CA PRO A 88 15.39 -11.10 8.59
C PRO A 88 13.95 -11.68 8.72
N GLU A 89 13.68 -12.35 9.83
CA GLU A 89 12.40 -12.95 10.17
C GLU A 89 11.67 -12.21 11.29
N THR A 90 12.39 -11.33 12.01
CA THR A 90 11.84 -10.54 13.11
C THR A 90 12.18 -9.07 12.94
N THR A 91 11.42 -8.20 13.61
CA THR A 91 11.68 -6.75 13.60
C THR A 91 13.05 -6.39 14.16
N GLU A 92 13.58 -7.15 15.11
CA GLU A 92 14.93 -6.96 15.64
C GLU A 92 15.99 -7.36 14.61
N GLN A 93 15.85 -8.51 13.96
CA GLN A 93 16.74 -8.90 12.86
C GLN A 93 16.68 -7.92 11.70
N PHE A 94 15.49 -7.40 11.38
CA PHE A 94 15.32 -6.36 10.39
C PHE A 94 16.13 -5.10 10.76
N TYR A 95 16.01 -4.63 11.99
CA TYR A 95 16.77 -3.48 12.49
C TYR A 95 18.29 -3.70 12.40
N GLU A 96 18.80 -4.86 12.86
CA GLU A 96 20.21 -5.16 12.78
C GLU A 96 20.72 -5.26 11.33
N THR A 97 19.88 -5.78 10.43
CA THR A 97 20.18 -5.80 9.00
C THR A 97 20.33 -4.39 8.43
N LEU A 98 19.38 -3.48 8.75
CA LEU A 98 19.46 -2.09 8.30
C LEU A 98 20.72 -1.38 8.83
N ARG A 99 21.08 -1.63 10.07
CA ARG A 99 22.32 -1.10 10.67
C ARG A 99 23.56 -1.57 9.92
N ALA A 100 23.65 -2.87 9.68
CA ALA A 100 24.79 -3.45 8.96
C ALA A 100 24.89 -2.89 7.52
N ILE A 101 23.77 -2.73 6.84
CA ILE A 101 23.72 -2.12 5.51
C ILE A 101 24.23 -0.67 5.56
N LYS A 102 23.80 0.12 6.55
CA LYS A 102 24.27 1.49 6.72
C LYS A 102 25.78 1.56 6.97
N GLU A 103 26.27 0.73 7.87
CA GLU A 103 27.68 0.72 8.28
C GLU A 103 28.61 0.30 7.15
N HIS A 104 28.24 -0.75 6.40
CA HIS A 104 29.12 -1.36 5.41
C HIS A 104 28.91 -0.83 3.98
N ASN A 105 27.81 -0.11 3.71
CA ASN A 105 27.49 0.44 2.38
C ASN A 105 27.73 -0.57 1.23
N PRO A 106 27.05 -1.74 1.22
CA PRO A 106 27.35 -2.81 0.26
C PRO A 106 27.08 -2.43 -1.20
N GLY A 107 26.30 -1.35 -1.43
CA GLY A 107 26.05 -0.75 -2.74
C GLY A 107 27.21 0.14 -3.24
N ASN A 108 28.21 0.44 -2.41
CA ASN A 108 29.30 1.37 -2.70
C ASN A 108 28.82 2.75 -3.20
N SER A 109 27.67 3.19 -2.71
CA SER A 109 27.12 4.50 -3.06
C SER A 109 28.00 5.63 -2.51
N ARG A 110 28.42 6.57 -3.37
CA ARG A 110 29.19 7.74 -2.95
C ARG A 110 28.38 8.72 -2.10
N LEU A 111 27.06 8.69 -2.23
CA LEU A 111 26.13 9.53 -1.47
C LEU A 111 25.70 8.88 -0.14
N GLY A 112 26.29 7.74 0.20
CA GLY A 112 25.82 6.89 1.30
C GLY A 112 24.62 6.04 0.88
N VAL A 113 24.21 5.16 1.77
CA VAL A 113 23.10 4.25 1.57
C VAL A 113 21.92 4.67 2.47
N VAL A 114 20.72 4.56 1.97
CA VAL A 114 19.47 4.64 2.74
C VAL A 114 18.98 3.20 2.92
N PRO A 115 19.12 2.63 4.12
CA PRO A 115 18.81 1.22 4.35
C PRO A 115 17.34 0.89 4.12
N TYR A 116 16.43 1.76 4.53
CA TYR A 116 14.98 1.58 4.38
C TYR A 116 14.36 2.75 3.61
N GLY A 117 13.90 2.47 2.41
CA GLY A 117 13.27 3.46 1.53
C GLY A 117 11.78 3.60 1.82
N LEU A 118 11.34 4.81 2.12
CA LEU A 118 9.94 5.18 2.31
C LEU A 118 9.62 6.33 1.35
N ILE A 119 8.70 6.10 0.41
CA ILE A 119 8.20 7.14 -0.51
C ILE A 119 6.69 7.34 -0.43
N ASP A 120 6.00 6.46 0.30
CA ASP A 120 4.57 6.49 0.48
C ASP A 120 4.21 6.01 1.90
N PRO A 121 3.19 6.57 2.58
CA PRO A 121 2.72 6.10 3.88
C PRO A 121 2.40 4.61 3.91
N PHE A 122 1.90 4.05 2.79
CA PHE A 122 1.62 2.62 2.67
C PHE A 122 2.86 1.74 2.77
N HIS A 123 4.06 2.27 2.50
CA HIS A 123 5.33 1.54 2.65
C HIS A 123 5.63 1.16 4.10
N THR A 124 5.03 1.82 5.07
CA THR A 124 5.15 1.45 6.48
C THR A 124 4.21 0.31 6.89
N THR A 125 3.21 -0.01 6.06
CA THR A 125 2.14 -0.94 6.42
C THR A 125 2.62 -2.34 6.80
N PRO A 126 3.48 -3.04 6.05
CA PRO A 126 3.96 -4.35 6.45
C PRO A 126 4.70 -4.32 7.79
N LEU A 127 5.51 -3.26 8.01
CA LEU A 127 6.23 -3.08 9.25
C LEU A 127 5.27 -2.80 10.41
N LYS A 128 4.26 -1.94 10.24
CA LYS A 128 3.22 -1.69 11.25
C LYS A 128 2.53 -2.98 11.64
N TYR A 129 2.13 -3.78 10.65
CA TYR A 129 1.43 -5.04 10.87
C TYR A 129 2.27 -6.08 11.64
N SER A 130 3.59 -6.01 11.55
CA SER A 130 4.49 -6.86 12.33
C SER A 130 4.45 -6.56 13.84
N PHE A 131 3.97 -5.39 14.24
CA PHE A 131 3.80 -4.98 15.64
C PHE A 131 2.39 -5.15 16.16
N TRP A 132 1.40 -5.38 15.27
CA TRP A 132 0.01 -5.50 15.73
C TRP A 132 -0.20 -6.78 16.51
N ASP A 133 -0.94 -6.67 17.60
CA ASP A 133 -1.37 -7.83 18.38
C ASP A 133 -2.61 -8.46 17.75
N TRP A 134 -2.38 -9.29 16.74
CA TRP A 134 -3.43 -9.97 15.98
C TRP A 134 -4.33 -10.87 16.83
N SER A 135 -3.89 -11.26 18.04
CA SER A 135 -4.72 -12.03 18.97
C SER A 135 -5.86 -11.20 19.57
N ARG A 136 -5.74 -9.87 19.52
CA ARG A 136 -6.69 -8.90 20.06
C ARG A 136 -7.47 -8.13 18.99
N ILE A 137 -7.18 -8.37 17.72
CA ILE A 137 -7.80 -7.69 16.59
C ILE A 137 -8.81 -8.64 15.96
N THR A 138 -10.08 -8.24 15.91
CA THR A 138 -11.14 -8.98 15.23
C THR A 138 -11.31 -8.48 13.79
N GLY A 139 -12.04 -9.25 12.97
CA GLY A 139 -12.39 -8.79 11.63
C GLY A 139 -13.23 -7.51 11.64
N GLU A 140 -14.07 -7.32 12.67
CA GLU A 140 -14.87 -6.11 12.85
C GLU A 140 -13.99 -4.90 13.16
N ASP A 141 -12.95 -5.06 14.02
CA ASP A 141 -12.02 -3.97 14.33
C ASP A 141 -11.33 -3.39 13.10
N LEU A 142 -11.02 -4.23 12.11
CA LEU A 142 -10.37 -3.80 10.88
C LEU A 142 -11.22 -2.83 10.04
N TYR A 143 -12.54 -2.86 10.22
CA TYR A 143 -13.48 -1.99 9.50
C TYR A 143 -14.06 -0.88 10.38
N ALA A 144 -14.26 -1.15 11.67
CA ALA A 144 -14.93 -0.24 12.59
C ALA A 144 -13.99 0.75 13.27
N GLN A 145 -12.68 0.44 13.34
CA GLN A 145 -11.70 1.27 14.02
C GLN A 145 -10.69 1.86 13.04
N SER A 146 -10.21 3.04 13.38
CA SER A 146 -9.05 3.61 12.68
C SER A 146 -7.81 2.75 12.93
N GLU A 147 -7.00 2.50 11.88
CA GLU A 147 -5.74 1.77 12.01
C GLU A 147 -4.79 2.39 13.06
N TRP A 148 -4.92 3.70 13.34
CA TRP A 148 -4.14 4.42 14.35
C TRP A 148 -4.38 3.90 15.77
N LEU A 149 -5.54 3.31 16.02
CA LEU A 149 -5.94 2.78 17.32
C LEU A 149 -5.65 1.29 17.51
N MET A 150 -5.12 0.64 16.49
CA MET A 150 -4.84 -0.80 16.52
C MET A 150 -3.80 -1.14 17.60
N PRO A 151 -4.03 -2.23 18.37
CA PRO A 151 -3.07 -2.73 19.36
C PRO A 151 -1.70 -3.00 18.73
N GLY A 152 -0.63 -2.43 19.32
CA GLY A 152 0.74 -2.54 18.81
C GLY A 152 1.17 -1.40 17.87
N ASN A 153 0.23 -0.59 17.37
CA ASN A 153 0.57 0.49 16.43
C ASN A 153 1.49 1.56 17.05
N LYS A 154 1.32 1.83 18.34
CA LYS A 154 2.20 2.77 19.06
C LYS A 154 3.66 2.28 19.09
N GLU A 155 3.87 0.99 19.27
CA GLU A 155 5.18 0.34 19.24
C GLU A 155 5.80 0.39 17.85
N ALA A 156 4.99 0.19 16.80
CA ALA A 156 5.42 0.36 15.41
C ALA A 156 5.95 1.78 15.14
N PHE A 157 5.22 2.81 15.60
CA PHE A 157 5.69 4.20 15.44
C PHE A 157 6.93 4.53 16.27
N ARG A 158 7.08 3.96 17.46
CA ARG A 158 8.32 4.09 18.23
C ARG A 158 9.50 3.48 17.49
N PHE A 159 9.29 2.34 16.87
CA PHE A 159 10.30 1.67 16.08
C PHE A 159 10.67 2.47 14.82
N LEU A 160 9.69 2.97 14.06
CA LEU A 160 9.92 3.85 12.92
C LEU A 160 10.68 5.13 13.32
N ASN A 161 10.31 5.73 14.45
CA ASN A 161 11.00 6.89 15.01
C ASN A 161 12.47 6.57 15.38
N LYS A 162 12.73 5.40 15.95
CA LYS A 162 14.10 4.91 16.20
C LYS A 162 14.89 4.80 14.90
N LEU A 163 14.32 4.15 13.86
CA LEU A 163 14.96 4.03 12.56
C LEU A 163 15.28 5.39 11.94
N TYR A 164 14.38 6.36 12.06
CA TYR A 164 14.57 7.71 11.55
C TYR A 164 15.71 8.43 12.27
N HIS A 165 15.72 8.44 13.61
CA HIS A 165 16.77 9.11 14.39
C HIS A 165 18.15 8.48 14.20
N GLU A 166 18.20 7.20 13.91
CA GLU A 166 19.45 6.52 13.59
C GLU A 166 19.85 6.64 12.11
N GLY A 167 19.06 7.37 11.31
CA GLY A 167 19.33 7.60 9.89
C GLY A 167 19.29 6.31 9.06
N LEU A 168 18.44 5.37 9.44
CA LEU A 168 18.15 4.15 8.69
C LEU A 168 17.03 4.36 7.67
N ILE A 169 16.28 5.46 7.80
CA ILE A 169 15.30 5.98 6.87
C ILE A 169 15.83 7.29 6.30
N ASP A 170 15.49 7.60 5.05
CA ASP A 170 15.87 8.88 4.44
C ASP A 170 15.29 10.05 5.28
N PRO A 171 16.13 10.99 5.75
CA PRO A 171 15.65 12.12 6.54
C PRO A 171 14.64 12.99 5.77
N ASP A 172 14.73 12.99 4.44
CA ASP A 172 13.87 13.77 3.56
C ASP A 172 12.66 12.97 3.04
N PHE A 173 12.37 11.79 3.62
CA PHE A 173 11.29 10.92 3.14
C PHE A 173 9.95 11.65 3.00
N ALA A 174 9.62 12.55 3.92
CA ALA A 174 8.38 13.32 3.90
C ALA A 174 8.29 14.30 2.71
N LEU A 175 9.43 14.75 2.18
CA LEU A 175 9.49 15.60 0.99
C LEU A 175 9.40 14.81 -0.32
N GLN A 176 9.53 13.49 -0.22
CA GLN A 176 9.50 12.59 -1.38
C GLN A 176 8.13 11.93 -1.58
N MET A 177 7.21 12.11 -0.62
CA MET A 177 5.89 11.47 -0.56
C MET A 177 4.92 11.82 -1.68
N ASP A 178 5.30 12.58 -2.69
CA ASP A 178 4.54 12.82 -3.91
C ASP A 178 5.46 12.89 -5.13
N LYS A 179 6.74 12.56 -4.93
CA LYS A 179 7.74 12.67 -5.97
C LYS A 179 8.00 11.33 -6.62
N ASP A 180 7.90 11.40 -7.90
CA ASP A 180 8.34 10.55 -8.97
C ASP A 180 8.96 9.19 -8.56
N THR A 181 8.14 8.16 -8.67
CA THR A 181 8.52 6.73 -8.61
C THR A 181 9.81 6.44 -9.41
N GLN A 182 10.12 7.26 -10.43
CA GLN A 182 11.34 7.12 -11.23
C GLN A 182 12.62 7.46 -10.46
N GLN A 183 12.62 8.45 -9.57
CA GLN A 183 13.80 8.76 -8.77
C GLN A 183 14.10 7.65 -7.77
N PHE A 184 13.07 7.08 -7.17
CA PHE A 184 13.20 5.95 -6.29
C PHE A 184 13.77 4.71 -6.99
N GLN A 185 13.28 4.40 -8.20
CA GLN A 185 13.82 3.31 -9.02
C GLN A 185 15.29 3.56 -9.38
N LYS A 186 15.66 4.80 -9.71
CA LYS A 186 17.07 5.17 -9.96
C LYS A 186 17.93 4.94 -8.72
N ASP A 187 17.47 5.33 -7.54
CA ASP A 187 18.21 5.17 -6.30
C ASP A 187 18.38 3.68 -5.91
N LEU A 188 17.37 2.86 -6.19
CA LEU A 188 17.45 1.41 -6.03
C LEU A 188 18.48 0.79 -6.98
N ILE A 189 18.44 1.16 -8.29
CA ILE A 189 19.37 0.66 -9.31
C ILE A 189 20.82 1.12 -9.01
N ASN A 190 20.98 2.36 -8.57
CA ASN A 190 22.28 2.95 -8.26
C ASN A 190 22.87 2.50 -6.90
N GLY A 191 22.22 1.56 -6.21
CA GLY A 191 22.71 1.03 -4.93
C GLY A 191 22.63 2.01 -3.77
N ARG A 192 21.77 3.02 -3.85
CA ARG A 192 21.49 3.94 -2.75
C ARG A 192 20.44 3.41 -1.78
N LEU A 193 19.48 2.63 -2.29
CA LEU A 193 18.40 2.02 -1.49
C LEU A 193 18.58 0.51 -1.38
N SER A 194 18.34 -0.03 -0.19
CA SER A 194 18.41 -1.48 0.07
C SER A 194 17.08 -2.18 0.02
N GLU A 195 16.03 -1.49 0.39
CA GLU A 195 14.71 -2.07 0.57
C GLU A 195 13.63 -1.19 -0.06
N ASN A 196 12.62 -1.85 -0.61
CA ASN A 196 11.47 -1.23 -1.22
C ASN A 196 10.20 -1.99 -0.84
N ILE A 197 9.10 -1.27 -0.69
CA ILE A 197 7.77 -1.86 -0.63
C ILE A 197 7.11 -1.58 -1.97
N LEU A 198 6.90 -2.64 -2.75
CA LEU A 198 6.08 -2.58 -3.95
C LEU A 198 4.62 -2.84 -3.54
N LEU A 199 3.75 -1.89 -3.85
CA LEU A 199 2.33 -2.20 -3.99
C LEU A 199 2.20 -3.00 -5.28
N CYS A 200 1.73 -4.25 -5.18
CA CYS A 200 1.26 -4.94 -6.38
C CYS A 200 0.03 -4.21 -6.89
N PRO A 201 0.02 -3.78 -8.17
CA PRO A 201 -1.12 -3.08 -8.76
C PRO A 201 -2.36 -3.96 -8.82
#